data_8157d52703a6ea99c1f3e43dec49a87f
#
_entry.id   8157d52703a6ea99c1f3e43dec49a87f
#
_cell.length_a   1.000
_cell.length_b   1.000
_cell.length_c   1.000
_cell.angle_alpha   90.00
_cell.angle_beta   90.00
_cell.angle_gamma   90.00
#
_symmetry.space_group_name_H-M   'P 1'
#
loop_
_entity.id
_entity.type
_entity.pdbx_description
1 polymer ?
#
loop_
_entity_poly.entity_id
_entity_poly.type
_entity_poly.pdbx_seq_one_letter_code
_entity_poly.pdbx_strand_id
1 'polypeptide(L)'
;MNFLKGSLFRRNTELEEPEPMEESGGGILAVWGSPGCGKTVTAVKIAKHLAAQKKNTVLLLCDMTAPMMPCICPPSELEVDKSLGSIFAAQHISVNLIKHNLTTLKRLPHLTMLGLRKKENEYTYAPCTKQQAEELIRRLREIVPYVVIDCSSYIANDILSAVALMEADSVLQLASCDLKSVGYLSSQLPLLGELKWDKDKQYRVASVSYTHLRAH
;
A
#
# COMPACT_ATOMS: atom_id res chain seq x y z
N MET A 1 -55.88 14.36 37.48
CA MET A 1 -55.51 13.58 36.30
C MET A 1 -54.34 14.30 35.62
N ASN A 2 -53.12 13.94 36.00
CA ASN A 2 -51.91 14.57 35.47
C ASN A 2 -51.23 13.58 34.55
N PHE A 3 -51.14 13.93 33.28
CA PHE A 3 -50.46 13.17 32.27
C PHE A 3 -48.98 13.52 32.23
N LEU A 4 -48.17 12.50 32.33
CA LEU A 4 -46.76 12.40 32.20
C LEU A 4 -46.23 13.07 30.90
N LYS A 5 -45.33 14.05 31.03
CA LYS A 5 -44.44 14.49 30.00
C LYS A 5 -43.10 13.74 30.17
N GLY A 6 -42.98 12.65 29.44
CA GLY A 6 -41.69 11.98 29.28
C GLY A 6 -40.79 12.75 28.35
N SER A 7 -39.71 13.30 28.85
CA SER A 7 -38.62 13.84 28.06
C SER A 7 -37.71 12.67 27.67
N LEU A 8 -37.91 12.14 26.49
CA LEU A 8 -37.05 11.16 25.85
C LEU A 8 -36.38 11.85 24.65
N PHE A 9 -35.22 12.44 24.86
CA PHE A 9 -34.17 12.66 23.85
C PHE A 9 -33.13 13.67 24.39
N ARG A 10 -32.35 13.23 25.37
CA ARG A 10 -31.03 13.88 25.58
C ARG A 10 -30.04 13.22 24.61
N ARG A 11 -29.83 13.83 23.45
CA ARG A 11 -28.62 13.61 22.66
C ARG A 11 -27.47 14.26 23.40
N ASN A 12 -26.74 13.48 24.19
CA ASN A 12 -25.35 13.83 24.51
C ASN A 12 -24.51 13.47 23.27
N THR A 13 -24.36 14.41 22.37
CA THR A 13 -23.26 14.45 21.43
C THR A 13 -22.22 15.39 22.01
N GLU A 14 -21.55 14.98 23.07
CA GLU A 14 -20.18 15.39 23.28
C GLU A 14 -19.37 14.58 22.24
N LEU A 15 -19.05 15.25 21.15
CA LEU A 15 -18.01 14.82 20.26
C LEU A 15 -16.73 14.92 21.11
N GLU A 16 -16.27 13.79 21.64
CA GLU A 16 -14.90 13.68 22.14
C GLU A 16 -14.02 14.11 20.97
N GLU A 17 -13.38 15.27 21.12
CA GLU A 17 -12.30 15.65 20.22
C GLU A 17 -11.27 14.51 20.30
N PRO A 18 -10.86 13.94 19.15
CA PRO A 18 -9.86 12.90 19.19
C PRO A 18 -8.62 13.46 19.87
N GLU A 19 -8.21 12.84 20.97
CA GLU A 19 -6.96 13.17 21.63
C GLU A 19 -5.86 13.26 20.58
N PRO A 20 -4.95 14.25 20.66
CA PRO A 20 -3.85 14.35 19.72
C PRO A 20 -3.08 13.04 19.81
N MET A 21 -3.20 12.22 18.76
CA MET A 21 -2.40 11.01 18.63
C MET A 21 -0.95 11.44 18.77
N GLU A 22 -0.30 11.00 19.84
CA GLU A 22 1.15 11.13 20.00
C GLU A 22 1.77 10.76 18.65
N GLU A 23 2.73 11.56 18.18
CA GLU A 23 3.48 11.28 16.95
C GLU A 23 4.27 9.97 17.14
N SER A 24 3.56 8.87 17.17
CA SER A 24 4.13 7.54 17.18
C SER A 24 4.87 7.37 15.87
N GLY A 25 6.17 7.18 16.01
CA GLY A 25 7.11 7.05 14.92
C GLY A 25 6.56 6.19 13.80
N GLY A 26 6.90 6.55 12.58
CA GLY A 26 6.44 6.00 11.33
C GLY A 26 6.27 4.48 11.27
N GLY A 27 5.81 3.97 10.14
CA GLY A 27 5.54 2.55 10.00
C GLY A 27 5.39 2.14 8.54
N ILE A 28 5.25 0.84 8.33
CA ILE A 28 4.97 0.24 7.02
C ILE A 28 3.49 -0.11 6.94
N LEU A 29 2.82 0.46 5.95
CA LEU A 29 1.47 0.11 5.56
C LEU A 29 1.49 -0.67 4.25
N ALA A 30 1.06 -1.92 4.26
CA ALA A 30 0.83 -2.69 3.05
C ALA A 30 -0.64 -2.55 2.60
N VAL A 31 -0.86 -2.25 1.32
CA VAL A 31 -2.19 -2.15 0.71
C VAL A 31 -2.38 -3.36 -0.21
N TRP A 32 -3.35 -4.20 0.10
CA TRP A 32 -3.61 -5.45 -0.61
C TRP A 32 -5.12 -5.65 -0.84
N GLY A 33 -5.47 -6.54 -1.76
CA GLY A 33 -6.88 -6.89 -1.99
C GLY A 33 -7.15 -7.44 -3.39
N SER A 34 -8.43 -7.58 -3.72
CA SER A 34 -8.87 -8.17 -4.97
C SER A 34 -8.42 -7.37 -6.20
N PRO A 35 -8.25 -8.02 -7.37
CA PRO A 35 -7.95 -7.32 -8.62
C PRO A 35 -9.03 -6.28 -8.94
N GLY A 36 -8.61 -5.07 -9.30
CA GLY A 36 -9.52 -3.99 -9.69
C GLY A 36 -10.21 -3.24 -8.54
N CYS A 37 -9.96 -3.59 -7.26
CA CYS A 37 -10.57 -2.91 -6.11
C CYS A 37 -9.98 -1.52 -5.78
N GLY A 38 -9.00 -1.05 -6.54
CA GLY A 38 -8.42 0.28 -6.36
C GLY A 38 -7.22 0.34 -5.40
N LYS A 39 -6.51 -0.76 -5.18
CA LYS A 39 -5.30 -0.82 -4.33
C LYS A 39 -4.30 0.29 -4.63
N THR A 40 -3.79 0.33 -5.85
CA THR A 40 -2.81 1.32 -6.31
C THR A 40 -3.29 2.75 -6.11
N VAL A 41 -4.55 3.04 -6.46
CA VAL A 41 -5.15 4.36 -6.26
C VAL A 41 -5.16 4.73 -4.78
N THR A 42 -5.51 3.78 -3.91
CA THR A 42 -5.54 3.98 -2.46
C THR A 42 -4.14 4.18 -1.90
N ALA A 43 -3.17 3.32 -2.25
CA ALA A 43 -1.78 3.44 -1.83
C ALA A 43 -1.19 4.80 -2.23
N VAL A 44 -1.40 5.22 -3.48
CA VAL A 44 -0.95 6.52 -4.00
C VAL A 44 -1.59 7.68 -3.23
N LYS A 45 -2.90 7.62 -2.94
CA LYS A 45 -3.59 8.68 -2.18
C LYS A 45 -3.06 8.78 -0.76
N ILE A 46 -2.83 7.66 -0.07
CA ILE A 46 -2.27 7.64 1.29
C ILE A 46 -0.85 8.21 1.27
N ALA A 47 0.02 7.75 0.36
CA ALA A 47 1.38 8.24 0.25
C ALA A 47 1.44 9.75 -0.05
N LYS A 48 0.60 10.25 -0.96
CA LYS A 48 0.47 11.69 -1.26
C LYS A 48 -0.05 12.48 -0.06
N HIS A 49 -0.99 11.94 0.70
CA HIS A 49 -1.52 12.60 1.90
C HIS A 49 -0.44 12.75 2.98
N LEU A 50 0.33 11.70 3.25
CA LEU A 50 1.45 11.74 4.20
C LEU A 50 2.50 12.77 3.74
N ALA A 51 2.88 12.75 2.48
CA ALA A 51 3.86 13.69 1.93
C ALA A 51 3.37 15.16 1.97
N ALA A 52 2.07 15.40 1.75
CA ALA A 52 1.48 16.73 1.90
C ALA A 52 1.55 17.25 3.34
N GLN A 53 1.56 16.36 4.32
CA GLN A 53 1.84 16.67 5.74
C GLN A 53 3.34 16.77 6.06
N LYS A 54 4.21 16.87 5.05
CA LYS A 54 5.68 16.91 5.17
C LYS A 54 6.31 15.67 5.82
N LYS A 55 5.60 14.54 5.80
CA LYS A 55 6.09 13.25 6.28
C LYS A 55 6.86 12.57 5.15
N ASN A 56 8.15 12.31 5.37
CA ASN A 56 8.98 11.61 4.40
C ASN A 56 8.46 10.20 4.18
N THR A 57 8.01 9.91 2.97
CA THR A 57 7.28 8.70 2.61
C THR A 57 7.89 8.06 1.38
N VAL A 58 8.06 6.74 1.41
CA VAL A 58 8.34 5.92 0.22
C VAL A 58 7.06 5.18 -0.18
N LEU A 59 6.69 5.25 -1.45
CA LEU A 59 5.70 4.40 -2.08
C LEU A 59 6.42 3.30 -2.86
N LEU A 60 6.32 2.06 -2.38
CA LEU A 60 6.83 0.86 -3.07
C LEU A 60 5.70 0.23 -3.90
N LEU A 61 5.93 0.07 -5.20
CA LEU A 61 5.00 -0.53 -6.16
C LEU A 61 5.48 -1.94 -6.49
N CYS A 62 4.79 -2.96 -6.00
CA CYS A 62 5.20 -4.36 -6.10
C CYS A 62 4.74 -5.04 -7.40
N ASP A 63 3.80 -4.45 -8.17
CA ASP A 63 3.30 -5.09 -9.38
C ASP A 63 4.41 -5.21 -10.43
N MET A 64 4.91 -6.45 -10.60
CA MET A 64 5.97 -6.79 -11.56
C MET A 64 5.40 -7.06 -12.95
N THR A 65 4.10 -7.31 -13.06
CA THR A 65 3.43 -7.64 -14.34
C THR A 65 3.07 -6.37 -15.10
N ALA A 66 2.58 -5.34 -14.41
CA ALA A 66 2.17 -4.07 -14.98
C ALA A 66 2.85 -2.90 -14.26
N PRO A 67 3.97 -2.36 -14.79
CA PRO A 67 4.67 -1.25 -14.16
C PRO A 67 3.79 -0.03 -13.96
N MET A 68 3.55 0.35 -12.72
CA MET A 68 2.66 1.46 -12.35
C MET A 68 3.36 2.82 -12.27
N MET A 69 4.70 2.85 -12.17
CA MET A 69 5.48 4.09 -12.15
C MET A 69 5.11 5.06 -13.28
N PRO A 70 5.01 4.60 -14.56
CA PRO A 70 4.64 5.49 -15.68
C PRO A 70 3.22 6.04 -15.63
N CYS A 71 2.33 5.40 -14.84
CA CYS A 71 0.94 5.85 -14.66
C CYS A 71 0.80 6.90 -13.54
N ILE A 72 1.77 6.95 -12.63
CA ILE A 72 1.72 7.77 -11.41
C ILE A 72 2.63 8.99 -11.55
N CYS A 73 3.82 8.80 -12.14
CA CYS A 73 4.82 9.85 -12.36
C CYS A 73 4.65 10.52 -13.70
N PRO A 74 4.78 11.87 -13.77
CA PRO A 74 4.95 12.55 -15.04
C PRO A 74 6.16 12.00 -15.80
N PRO A 75 6.08 11.84 -17.12
CA PRO A 75 7.21 11.34 -17.94
C PRO A 75 8.51 12.13 -17.77
N SER A 76 8.40 13.44 -17.48
CA SER A 76 9.55 14.34 -17.24
C SER A 76 10.25 14.13 -15.89
N GLU A 77 9.67 13.34 -15.01
CA GLU A 77 10.22 13.02 -13.68
C GLU A 77 10.69 11.56 -13.60
N LEU A 78 10.44 10.76 -14.64
CA LEU A 78 10.92 9.39 -14.73
C LEU A 78 12.37 9.37 -15.23
N GLU A 79 13.27 8.92 -14.39
CA GLU A 79 14.67 8.73 -14.74
C GLU A 79 14.88 7.34 -15.35
N VAL A 80 15.69 7.29 -16.43
CA VAL A 80 15.83 6.08 -17.26
C VAL A 80 16.63 4.95 -16.56
N ASP A 81 17.40 5.28 -15.56
CA ASP A 81 18.32 4.38 -14.84
C ASP A 81 17.77 3.87 -13.51
N LYS A 82 16.65 4.42 -13.03
CA LYS A 82 16.06 4.07 -11.73
C LYS A 82 14.98 3.00 -11.85
N SER A 83 15.18 1.85 -11.23
CA SER A 83 14.22 0.75 -11.23
C SER A 83 14.31 -0.14 -10.01
N LEU A 84 13.17 -0.65 -9.55
CA LEU A 84 13.10 -1.72 -8.55
C LEU A 84 13.85 -2.98 -9.05
N GLY A 85 13.74 -3.30 -10.33
CA GLY A 85 14.43 -4.44 -10.93
C GLY A 85 15.95 -4.34 -10.85
N SER A 86 16.51 -3.13 -10.96
CA SER A 86 17.95 -2.91 -10.81
C SER A 86 18.44 -3.23 -9.38
N ILE A 87 17.57 -3.05 -8.38
CA ILE A 87 17.89 -3.43 -6.99
C ILE A 87 17.97 -4.95 -6.85
N PHE A 88 17.02 -5.70 -7.45
CA PHE A 88 17.02 -7.16 -7.39
C PHE A 88 18.08 -7.82 -8.26
N ALA A 89 18.58 -7.13 -9.29
CA ALA A 89 19.72 -7.59 -10.08
C ALA A 89 21.07 -7.49 -9.34
N ALA A 90 21.15 -6.73 -8.26
CA ALA A 90 22.36 -6.57 -7.47
C ALA A 90 22.56 -7.75 -6.52
N GLN A 91 23.83 -8.09 -6.26
CA GLN A 91 24.18 -9.15 -5.30
C GLN A 91 23.81 -8.79 -3.86
N HIS A 92 23.90 -7.51 -3.51
CA HIS A 92 23.59 -6.99 -2.17
C HIS A 92 22.71 -5.74 -2.25
N ILE A 93 21.66 -5.72 -1.45
CA ILE A 93 20.78 -4.55 -1.34
C ILE A 93 21.31 -3.63 -0.23
N SER A 94 21.86 -2.48 -0.64
CA SER A 94 22.34 -1.45 0.28
C SER A 94 21.43 -0.24 0.30
N VAL A 95 21.48 0.54 1.39
CA VAL A 95 20.74 1.81 1.49
C VAL A 95 21.09 2.77 0.33
N ASN A 96 22.36 2.83 -0.08
CA ASN A 96 22.79 3.67 -1.18
C ASN A 96 22.22 3.22 -2.53
N LEU A 97 22.17 1.90 -2.77
CA LEU A 97 21.54 1.34 -3.97
C LEU A 97 20.05 1.68 -4.02
N ILE A 98 19.33 1.56 -2.91
CA ILE A 98 17.92 1.92 -2.83
C ILE A 98 17.74 3.41 -3.10
N LYS A 99 18.48 4.28 -2.40
CA LYS A 99 18.41 5.75 -2.58
C LYS A 99 18.69 6.17 -4.02
N HIS A 100 19.63 5.51 -4.70
CA HIS A 100 19.93 5.77 -6.11
C HIS A 100 18.72 5.43 -7.02
N ASN A 101 17.97 4.40 -6.70
CA ASN A 101 16.82 3.94 -7.49
C ASN A 101 15.48 4.59 -7.10
N LEU A 102 15.44 5.43 -6.05
CA LEU A 102 14.24 6.18 -5.69
C LEU A 102 13.99 7.34 -6.65
N THR A 103 12.75 7.51 -7.08
CA THR A 103 12.28 8.65 -7.87
C THR A 103 11.50 9.60 -6.97
N THR A 104 11.92 10.88 -6.90
CA THR A 104 11.26 11.92 -6.10
C THR A 104 10.36 12.77 -6.99
N LEU A 105 9.12 13.00 -6.57
CA LEU A 105 8.21 13.90 -7.28
C LEU A 105 8.55 15.36 -6.98
N LYS A 106 8.83 16.17 -8.00
CA LYS A 106 9.17 17.61 -7.85
C LYS A 106 8.11 18.40 -7.09
N ARG A 107 6.83 18.10 -7.33
CA ARG A 107 5.69 18.78 -6.67
C ARG A 107 5.42 18.26 -5.25
N LEU A 108 5.99 17.13 -4.87
CA LEU A 108 5.82 16.49 -3.55
C LEU A 108 7.19 15.98 -3.06
N PRO A 109 8.08 16.87 -2.61
CA PRO A 109 9.47 16.52 -2.28
C PRO A 109 9.60 15.51 -1.13
N HIS A 110 8.55 15.34 -0.34
CA HIS A 110 8.48 14.34 0.73
C HIS A 110 7.95 12.98 0.26
N LEU A 111 7.62 12.81 -1.04
CA LEU A 111 7.23 11.54 -1.64
C LEU A 111 8.30 11.04 -2.60
N THR A 112 8.87 9.91 -2.27
CA THR A 112 9.72 9.14 -3.17
C THR A 112 9.03 7.84 -3.55
N MET A 113 9.32 7.33 -4.72
CA MET A 113 8.69 6.13 -5.25
C MET A 113 9.72 5.14 -5.76
N LEU A 114 9.39 3.87 -5.64
CA LEU A 114 10.18 2.74 -6.13
C LEU A 114 9.25 1.75 -6.83
N GLY A 115 9.58 1.37 -8.05
CA GLY A 115 8.81 0.42 -8.85
C GLY A 115 9.52 0.10 -10.15
N LEU A 116 8.92 -0.75 -10.97
CA LEU A 116 9.43 -1.06 -12.31
C LEU A 116 9.22 0.11 -13.28
N ARG A 117 10.14 0.26 -14.22
CA ARG A 117 10.07 1.23 -15.33
C ARG A 117 9.11 0.75 -16.43
N LYS A 118 8.77 1.67 -17.30
CA LYS A 118 8.08 1.36 -18.56
C LYS A 118 8.87 0.33 -19.37
N LYS A 119 8.19 -0.67 -19.90
CA LYS A 119 8.73 -1.81 -20.68
C LYS A 119 9.46 -2.88 -19.86
N GLU A 120 9.57 -2.73 -18.56
CA GLU A 120 10.03 -3.82 -17.69
C GLU A 120 8.84 -4.70 -17.25
N ASN A 121 9.12 -5.95 -16.92
CA ASN A 121 8.17 -6.92 -16.38
C ASN A 121 8.91 -7.98 -15.57
N GLU A 122 8.19 -8.96 -15.04
CA GLU A 122 8.73 -10.04 -14.22
C GLU A 122 9.84 -10.87 -14.87
N TYR A 123 9.99 -10.82 -16.21
CA TYR A 123 11.04 -11.55 -16.94
C TYR A 123 12.24 -10.67 -17.29
N THR A 124 12.18 -9.36 -17.02
CA THR A 124 13.28 -8.44 -17.34
C THR A 124 14.50 -8.66 -16.43
N TYR A 125 14.24 -9.11 -15.21
CA TYR A 125 15.25 -9.36 -14.18
C TYR A 125 15.12 -10.77 -13.62
N ALA A 126 16.14 -11.21 -12.87
CA ALA A 126 16.03 -12.43 -12.09
C ALA A 126 14.89 -12.29 -11.05
N PRO A 127 14.15 -13.37 -10.76
CA PRO A 127 13.10 -13.33 -9.75
C PRO A 127 13.64 -12.87 -8.39
N CYS A 128 12.87 -12.01 -7.73
CA CYS A 128 13.16 -11.57 -6.37
C CYS A 128 13.14 -12.77 -5.41
N THR A 129 14.17 -12.95 -4.62
CA THR A 129 14.19 -13.96 -3.56
C THR A 129 13.54 -13.42 -2.29
N LYS A 130 13.08 -14.32 -1.41
CA LYS A 130 12.52 -13.96 -0.11
C LYS A 130 13.51 -13.10 0.70
N GLN A 131 14.77 -13.49 0.74
CA GLN A 131 15.82 -12.76 1.45
C GLN A 131 16.03 -11.34 0.90
N GLN A 132 15.98 -11.17 -0.41
CA GLN A 132 16.05 -9.83 -1.04
C GLN A 132 14.83 -8.97 -0.71
N ALA A 133 13.63 -9.54 -0.69
CA ALA A 133 12.42 -8.83 -0.31
C ALA A 133 12.47 -8.37 1.16
N GLU A 134 12.85 -9.25 2.08
CA GLU A 134 13.04 -8.95 3.51
C GLU A 134 14.08 -7.83 3.70
N GLU A 135 15.23 -7.94 3.02
CA GLU A 135 16.30 -6.93 3.10
C GLU A 135 15.84 -5.58 2.55
N LEU A 136 15.15 -5.55 1.40
CA LEU A 136 14.60 -4.32 0.84
C LEU A 136 13.66 -3.62 1.82
N ILE A 137 12.70 -4.33 2.39
CA ILE A 137 11.71 -3.76 3.31
C ILE A 137 12.38 -3.26 4.59
N ARG A 138 13.32 -4.03 5.13
CA ARG A 138 14.10 -3.63 6.29
C ARG A 138 14.89 -2.34 6.03
N ARG A 139 15.56 -2.23 4.87
CA ARG A 139 16.32 -1.03 4.49
C ARG A 139 15.43 0.18 4.23
N LEU A 140 14.22 -0.01 3.70
CA LEU A 140 13.27 1.09 3.53
C LEU A 140 12.90 1.73 4.87
N ARG A 141 12.73 0.94 5.96
CA ARG A 141 12.53 1.47 7.33
C ARG A 141 13.68 2.34 7.82
N GLU A 142 14.93 2.05 7.38
CA GLU A 142 16.11 2.84 7.75
C GLU A 142 16.17 4.18 6.98
N ILE A 143 15.54 4.26 5.81
CA ILE A 143 15.61 5.43 4.92
C ILE A 143 14.56 6.48 5.27
N VAL A 144 13.33 6.05 5.58
CA VAL A 144 12.19 6.95 5.84
C VAL A 144 11.31 6.43 6.97
N PRO A 145 10.62 7.34 7.70
CA PRO A 145 9.69 6.94 8.74
C PRO A 145 8.41 6.27 8.20
N TYR A 146 7.96 6.61 7.00
CA TYR A 146 6.70 6.08 6.44
C TYR A 146 6.94 5.34 5.13
N VAL A 147 6.50 4.07 5.08
CA VAL A 147 6.54 3.25 3.87
C VAL A 147 5.13 2.78 3.54
N VAL A 148 4.65 3.11 2.34
CA VAL A 148 3.38 2.59 1.81
C VAL A 148 3.72 1.60 0.70
N ILE A 149 3.20 0.39 0.80
CA ILE A 149 3.48 -0.68 -0.15
C ILE A 149 2.19 -1.03 -0.91
N ASP A 150 2.21 -0.83 -2.22
CA ASP A 150 1.15 -1.28 -3.13
C ASP A 150 1.42 -2.72 -3.55
N CYS A 151 0.79 -3.67 -2.88
CA CYS A 151 0.97 -5.09 -3.13
C CYS A 151 0.21 -5.55 -4.37
N SER A 152 0.77 -6.50 -5.11
CA SER A 152 0.05 -7.17 -6.19
C SER A 152 -1.11 -8.01 -5.65
N SER A 153 -2.02 -8.40 -6.54
CA SER A 153 -3.09 -9.34 -6.17
C SER A 153 -2.63 -10.81 -6.17
N TYR A 154 -1.53 -11.14 -6.83
CA TYR A 154 -1.05 -12.52 -7.04
C TYR A 154 -0.03 -12.93 -5.98
N ILE A 155 -0.44 -13.01 -4.72
CA ILE A 155 0.45 -13.27 -3.58
C ILE A 155 1.24 -14.58 -3.74
N ALA A 156 0.62 -15.62 -4.27
CA ALA A 156 1.26 -16.92 -4.42
C ALA A 156 2.50 -16.89 -5.35
N ASN A 157 2.53 -15.97 -6.30
CA ASN A 157 3.59 -15.85 -7.29
C ASN A 157 4.41 -14.56 -7.15
N ASP A 158 4.08 -13.71 -6.16
CA ASP A 158 4.77 -12.45 -5.90
C ASP A 158 5.36 -12.48 -4.48
N ILE A 159 6.61 -12.91 -4.40
CA ILE A 159 7.36 -13.00 -3.14
C ILE A 159 7.48 -11.65 -2.46
N LEU A 160 7.66 -10.56 -3.22
CA LEU A 160 7.79 -9.22 -2.65
C LEU A 160 6.51 -8.79 -1.93
N SER A 161 5.35 -8.97 -2.57
CA SER A 161 4.06 -8.69 -1.93
C SER A 161 3.79 -9.60 -0.74
N ALA A 162 4.11 -10.90 -0.82
CA ALA A 162 3.93 -11.83 0.28
C ALA A 162 4.77 -11.42 1.50
N VAL A 163 6.03 -11.07 1.30
CA VAL A 163 6.93 -10.59 2.37
C VAL A 163 6.45 -9.23 2.90
N ALA A 164 6.01 -8.32 2.03
CA ALA A 164 5.49 -7.02 2.44
C ALA A 164 4.29 -7.16 3.40
N LEU A 165 3.39 -8.09 3.13
CA LEU A 165 2.25 -8.38 4.00
C LEU A 165 2.67 -8.93 5.36
N MET A 166 3.72 -9.73 5.44
CA MET A 166 4.23 -10.28 6.71
C MET A 166 4.98 -9.24 7.54
N GLU A 167 5.79 -8.39 6.88
CA GLU A 167 6.67 -7.42 7.52
C GLU A 167 6.00 -6.07 7.82
N ALA A 168 4.81 -5.80 7.27
CA ALA A 168 4.08 -4.56 7.52
C ALA A 168 3.60 -4.43 8.97
N ASP A 169 3.60 -3.21 9.49
CA ASP A 169 3.02 -2.90 10.80
C ASP A 169 1.49 -2.85 10.74
N SER A 170 0.96 -2.51 9.57
CA SER A 170 -0.48 -2.51 9.29
C SER A 170 -0.75 -2.95 7.86
N VAL A 171 -1.88 -3.63 7.66
CA VAL A 171 -2.33 -4.06 6.34
C VAL A 171 -3.71 -3.52 6.06
N LEU A 172 -3.87 -2.79 4.96
CA LEU A 172 -5.15 -2.34 4.45
C LEU A 172 -5.64 -3.31 3.38
N GLN A 173 -6.61 -4.14 3.73
CA GLN A 173 -7.26 -5.06 2.81
C GLN A 173 -8.43 -4.39 2.11
N LEU A 174 -8.36 -4.29 0.79
CA LEU A 174 -9.40 -3.71 -0.06
C LEU A 174 -10.18 -4.79 -0.81
N ALA A 175 -11.50 -4.64 -0.86
CA ALA A 175 -12.37 -5.49 -1.66
C ALA A 175 -13.44 -4.65 -2.36
N SER A 176 -13.81 -5.00 -3.59
CA SER A 176 -15.01 -4.48 -4.20
C SER A 176 -16.24 -5.22 -3.66
N CYS A 177 -17.42 -4.56 -3.68
CA CYS A 177 -18.68 -5.18 -3.27
C CYS A 177 -19.26 -6.04 -4.41
N ASP A 178 -18.50 -7.01 -4.91
CA ASP A 178 -18.90 -7.91 -5.98
C ASP A 178 -18.48 -9.37 -5.72
N LEU A 179 -19.12 -10.31 -6.40
CA LEU A 179 -18.86 -11.74 -6.24
C LEU A 179 -17.44 -12.14 -6.64
N LYS A 180 -16.80 -11.41 -7.58
CA LYS A 180 -15.43 -11.67 -8.00
C LYS A 180 -14.46 -11.38 -6.87
N SER A 181 -14.65 -10.28 -6.15
CA SER A 181 -13.86 -9.93 -4.96
C SER A 181 -14.04 -10.94 -3.83
N VAL A 182 -15.27 -11.37 -3.57
CA VAL A 182 -15.57 -12.40 -2.56
C VAL A 182 -14.89 -13.72 -2.94
N GLY A 183 -15.05 -14.17 -4.20
CA GLY A 183 -14.40 -15.37 -4.71
C GLY A 183 -12.88 -15.32 -4.62
N TYR A 184 -12.29 -14.18 -4.99
CA TYR A 184 -10.86 -13.95 -4.87
C TYR A 184 -10.38 -14.07 -3.43
N LEU A 185 -11.00 -13.33 -2.51
CA LEU A 185 -10.59 -13.33 -1.10
C LEU A 185 -10.74 -14.71 -0.45
N SER A 186 -11.83 -15.41 -0.73
CA SER A 186 -12.02 -16.78 -0.21
C SER A 186 -10.95 -17.77 -0.70
N SER A 187 -10.41 -17.55 -1.90
CA SER A 187 -9.33 -18.38 -2.45
C SER A 187 -7.93 -17.98 -1.94
N GLN A 188 -7.70 -16.69 -1.66
CA GLN A 188 -6.38 -16.22 -1.26
C GLN A 188 -6.15 -16.22 0.26
N LEU A 189 -7.19 -16.00 1.07
CA LEU A 189 -7.05 -15.97 2.53
C LEU A 189 -6.43 -17.24 3.14
N PRO A 190 -6.72 -18.46 2.66
CA PRO A 190 -6.05 -19.67 3.16
C PRO A 190 -4.53 -19.62 2.98
N LEU A 191 -4.03 -19.10 1.85
CA LEU A 191 -2.60 -18.98 1.58
C LEU A 191 -1.90 -18.05 2.59
N LEU A 192 -2.57 -16.99 3.02
CA LEU A 192 -2.05 -16.09 4.06
C LEU A 192 -2.00 -16.75 5.43
N GLY A 193 -2.96 -17.64 5.73
CA GLY A 193 -2.97 -18.40 6.98
C GLY A 193 -1.73 -19.28 7.16
N GLU A 194 -1.17 -19.81 6.07
CA GLU A 194 0.07 -20.59 6.08
C GLU A 194 1.32 -19.74 6.29
N LEU A 195 1.27 -18.43 5.97
CA LEU A 195 2.38 -17.49 6.06
C LEU A 195 2.58 -16.82 7.44
N LYS A 196 1.99 -17.36 8.52
CA LYS A 196 2.00 -16.75 9.87
C LYS A 196 1.46 -15.31 9.87
N TRP A 197 0.40 -15.10 9.14
CA TRP A 197 -0.28 -13.84 8.98
C TRP A 197 -0.90 -13.35 10.31
N ASP A 198 -0.54 -12.14 10.72
CA ASP A 198 -1.12 -11.48 11.88
C ASP A 198 -2.44 -10.78 11.49
N LYS A 199 -3.56 -11.31 11.97
CA LYS A 199 -4.90 -10.78 11.68
C LYS A 199 -5.19 -9.46 12.40
N ASP A 200 -4.51 -9.19 13.50
CA ASP A 200 -4.75 -8.00 14.32
C ASP A 200 -4.19 -6.72 13.67
N LYS A 201 -3.28 -6.89 12.72
CA LYS A 201 -2.73 -5.79 11.92
C LYS A 201 -3.60 -5.41 10.71
N GLN A 202 -4.74 -6.08 10.52
CA GLN A 202 -5.53 -5.98 9.30
C GLN A 202 -6.72 -5.04 9.43
N TYR A 203 -6.78 -4.03 8.58
CA TYR A 203 -7.92 -3.15 8.37
C TYR A 203 -8.63 -3.52 7.07
N ARG A 204 -9.94 -3.77 7.12
CA ARG A 204 -10.75 -4.16 5.95
C ARG A 204 -11.60 -3.00 5.48
N VAL A 205 -11.53 -2.71 4.18
CA VAL A 205 -12.27 -1.63 3.54
C VAL A 205 -12.98 -2.15 2.29
N ALA A 206 -14.29 -1.89 2.23
CA ALA A 206 -15.06 -2.14 1.02
C ALA A 206 -14.98 -0.92 0.09
N SER A 207 -14.54 -1.14 -1.14
CA SER A 207 -14.55 -0.12 -2.20
C SER A 207 -15.88 -0.17 -2.94
N VAL A 208 -16.63 0.93 -2.93
CA VAL A 208 -17.89 1.05 -3.66
C VAL A 208 -17.66 1.88 -4.93
N SER A 209 -17.92 1.29 -6.09
CA SER A 209 -17.95 2.04 -7.35
C SER A 209 -19.32 2.64 -7.58
N TYR A 210 -19.41 3.96 -7.68
CA TYR A 210 -20.67 4.68 -7.94
C TYR A 210 -21.16 4.56 -9.40
N THR A 211 -20.42 3.88 -10.27
CA THR A 211 -20.78 3.77 -11.70
C THR A 211 -22.02 2.91 -11.97
N HIS A 212 -22.48 2.11 -11.02
CA HIS A 212 -23.68 1.27 -11.17
C HIS A 212 -24.98 1.91 -10.71
N LEU A 213 -24.98 3.12 -10.17
CA LEU A 213 -26.19 3.79 -9.68
C LEU A 213 -26.88 4.69 -10.74
N ARG A 214 -26.45 4.69 -12.01
CA ARG A 214 -27.06 5.48 -13.09
C ARG A 214 -27.67 4.66 -14.23
N ALA A 215 -28.04 3.44 -13.98
CA ALA A 215 -28.75 2.63 -14.96
C ALA A 215 -30.14 2.23 -14.40
N HIS A 216 -31.04 3.23 -14.29
CA HIS A 216 -32.51 3.04 -14.37
C HIS A 216 -33.15 4.41 -14.52
#